data_a7f27e4bab859061593833728a5680f9
#
_entry.id   a7f27e4bab859061593833728a5680f9
#
_cell.length_a   1.000
_cell.length_b   1.000
_cell.length_c   1.000
_cell.angle_alpha   90.00
_cell.angle_beta   90.00
_cell.angle_gamma   90.00
#
_symmetry.space_group_name_H-M   'P 1'
#
loop_
_entity.id
_entity.type
_entity.pdbx_description
1 polymer ?
#
loop_
_entity_poly.entity_id
_entity_poly.type
_entity_poly.pdbx_seq_one_letter_code
_entity_poly.pdbx_strand_id
1 'polypeptide(L)'
;PSNRIFAAQVVYGSLIVSTMFTVMTVPYDAVMNAHENMKYYALVGIIESLLKLFVAFVCVYTFYDKLIVYGILMACIPLITLTIMRIYCHRHYAECAIALRKYWDKSTMKEMISFAGWNFMTSILGLLSHQGTGLVLNHFFGTIVNAAQGITYQLSGQLGVLSTQTTKALNCLLY
;
A
#
# COMPACT_ATOMS: atom_id res chain seq x y z
N PRO A 1 31.18 -3.95 8.35
CA PRO A 1 30.17 -3.01 7.84
C PRO A 1 29.65 -3.34 6.46
N SER A 2 30.42 -4.03 5.59
CA SER A 2 29.97 -4.40 4.22
C SER A 2 28.70 -5.26 4.21
N ASN A 3 28.54 -6.18 5.13
CA ASN A 3 27.35 -7.03 5.24
C ASN A 3 26.08 -6.23 5.56
N ARG A 4 26.17 -5.11 6.27
CA ARG A 4 25.02 -4.24 6.55
C ARG A 4 24.60 -3.43 5.33
N ILE A 5 25.53 -3.05 4.46
CA ILE A 5 25.22 -2.35 3.20
C ILE A 5 24.50 -3.31 2.25
N PHE A 6 24.95 -4.55 2.14
CA PHE A 6 24.27 -5.57 1.35
C PHE A 6 22.85 -5.84 1.85
N ALA A 7 22.67 -5.99 3.16
CA ALA A 7 21.32 -6.16 3.74
C ALA A 7 20.40 -4.96 3.43
N ALA A 8 20.91 -3.74 3.52
CA ALA A 8 20.16 -2.52 3.19
C ALA A 8 19.76 -2.49 1.70
N GLN A 9 20.65 -2.88 0.79
CA GLN A 9 20.35 -2.96 -0.65
C GLN A 9 19.26 -4.00 -0.95
N VAL A 10 19.32 -5.17 -0.31
CA VAL A 10 18.30 -6.22 -0.47
C VAL A 10 16.95 -5.73 0.03
N VAL A 11 16.88 -5.09 1.19
CA VAL A 11 15.64 -4.52 1.73
C VAL A 11 15.09 -3.42 0.81
N TYR A 12 15.94 -2.54 0.32
CA TYR A 12 15.54 -1.49 -0.61
C TYR A 12 14.98 -2.08 -1.92
N GLY A 13 15.66 -3.08 -2.49
CA GLY A 13 15.15 -3.80 -3.66
C GLY A 13 13.81 -4.48 -3.40
N SER A 14 13.64 -5.12 -2.25
CA SER A 14 12.39 -5.75 -1.83
C SER A 14 11.24 -4.74 -1.68
N LEU A 15 11.51 -3.53 -1.18
CA LEU A 15 10.54 -2.45 -1.08
C LEU A 15 10.09 -1.95 -2.46
N ILE A 16 11.01 -1.80 -3.42
CA ILE A 16 10.67 -1.41 -4.79
C ILE A 16 9.75 -2.46 -5.42
N VAL A 17 10.11 -3.73 -5.34
CA VAL A 17 9.32 -4.84 -5.87
C VAL A 17 7.94 -4.89 -5.21
N SER A 18 7.87 -4.75 -3.89
CA SER A 18 6.64 -4.66 -3.12
C SER A 18 5.72 -3.53 -3.62
N THR A 19 6.29 -2.35 -3.83
CA THR A 19 5.55 -1.18 -4.34
C THR A 19 5.01 -1.42 -5.75
N MET A 20 5.78 -2.05 -6.64
CA MET A 20 5.32 -2.40 -7.98
C MET A 20 4.10 -3.35 -7.94
N PHE A 21 4.12 -4.37 -7.09
CA PHE A 21 2.98 -5.27 -6.92
C PHE A 21 1.77 -4.54 -6.32
N THR A 22 1.99 -3.67 -5.34
CA THR A 22 0.90 -2.86 -4.75
C THR A 22 0.24 -1.95 -5.78
N VAL A 23 1.01 -1.32 -6.68
CA VAL A 23 0.45 -0.52 -7.78
C VAL A 23 -0.38 -1.40 -8.74
N MET A 24 0.05 -2.64 -8.97
CA MET A 24 -0.71 -3.58 -9.82
C MET A 24 -2.03 -4.07 -9.18
N THR A 25 -2.21 -3.95 -7.87
CA THR A 25 -3.50 -4.29 -7.22
C THR A 25 -4.55 -3.18 -7.39
N VAL A 26 -4.15 -1.93 -7.62
CA VAL A 26 -5.06 -0.77 -7.68
C VAL A 26 -6.23 -0.95 -8.65
N PRO A 27 -6.07 -1.42 -9.90
CA PRO A 27 -7.20 -1.64 -10.80
C PRO A 27 -8.18 -2.69 -10.29
N TYR A 28 -7.72 -3.72 -9.61
CA TYR A 28 -8.59 -4.75 -9.02
C TYR A 28 -9.36 -4.21 -7.81
N ASP A 29 -8.72 -3.38 -6.98
CA ASP A 29 -9.37 -2.66 -5.89
C ASP A 29 -10.47 -1.73 -6.41
N ALA A 30 -10.22 -1.04 -7.52
CA ALA A 30 -11.20 -0.16 -8.16
C ALA A 30 -12.42 -0.93 -8.66
N VAL A 31 -12.24 -2.08 -9.30
CA VAL A 31 -13.32 -2.96 -9.75
C VAL A 31 -14.15 -3.46 -8.57
N MET A 32 -13.51 -3.90 -7.49
CA MET A 32 -14.21 -4.37 -6.30
C MET A 32 -15.01 -3.27 -5.60
N ASN A 33 -14.47 -2.05 -5.55
CA ASN A 33 -15.19 -0.90 -5.03
C ASN A 33 -16.38 -0.52 -5.91
N ALA A 34 -16.25 -0.60 -7.25
CA ALA A 34 -17.34 -0.30 -8.19
C ALA A 34 -18.50 -1.31 -8.08
N HIS A 35 -18.20 -2.56 -7.76
CA HIS A 35 -19.20 -3.61 -7.54
C HIS A 35 -19.68 -3.71 -6.07
N GLU A 36 -19.27 -2.77 -5.21
CA GLU A 36 -19.65 -2.71 -3.78
C GLU A 36 -19.38 -4.02 -3.00
N ASN A 37 -18.43 -4.83 -3.47
CA ASN A 37 -18.12 -6.11 -2.85
C ASN A 37 -17.20 -5.96 -1.61
N MET A 38 -17.70 -5.19 -0.63
CA MET A 38 -16.97 -4.83 0.59
C MET A 38 -16.62 -6.05 1.45
N LYS A 39 -17.43 -7.13 1.38
CA LYS A 39 -17.20 -8.34 2.16
C LYS A 39 -15.89 -9.03 1.77
N TYR A 40 -15.66 -9.17 0.46
CA TYR A 40 -14.44 -9.81 -0.03
C TYR A 40 -13.21 -8.91 0.19
N TYR A 41 -13.37 -7.61 -0.02
CA TYR A 41 -12.32 -6.63 0.26
C TYR A 41 -11.86 -6.69 1.72
N ALA A 42 -12.82 -6.74 2.67
CA ALA A 42 -12.53 -6.88 4.09
C ALA A 42 -11.82 -8.21 4.41
N LEU A 43 -12.25 -9.31 3.77
CA LEU A 43 -11.63 -10.62 3.96
C LEU A 43 -10.17 -10.64 3.50
N VAL A 44 -9.87 -10.06 2.34
CA VAL A 44 -8.50 -9.92 1.85
C VAL A 44 -7.65 -9.06 2.79
N GLY A 45 -8.21 -7.97 3.32
CA GLY A 45 -7.53 -7.12 4.31
C GLY A 45 -7.21 -7.87 5.62
N ILE A 46 -8.11 -8.75 6.08
CA ILE A 46 -7.86 -9.61 7.24
C ILE A 46 -6.73 -10.60 6.94
N ILE A 47 -6.76 -11.26 5.78
CA ILE A 47 -5.71 -12.20 5.37
C ILE A 47 -4.35 -11.47 5.31
N GLU A 48 -4.30 -10.27 4.71
CA GLU A 48 -3.09 -9.47 4.64
C GLU A 48 -2.55 -9.13 6.04
N SER A 49 -3.42 -8.76 6.97
CA SER A 49 -3.06 -8.44 8.35
C SER A 49 -2.51 -9.66 9.09
N LEU A 50 -3.13 -10.83 8.90
CA LEU A 50 -2.66 -12.09 9.47
C LEU A 50 -1.30 -12.51 8.89
N LEU A 51 -1.08 -12.31 7.59
CA LEU A 51 0.22 -12.55 6.96
C LEU A 51 1.31 -11.65 7.52
N LYS A 52 1.02 -10.36 7.73
CA LYS A 52 1.95 -9.42 8.37
C LYS A 52 2.31 -9.85 9.80
N LEU A 53 1.31 -10.29 10.56
CA LEU A 53 1.53 -10.82 11.90
C LEU A 53 2.39 -12.10 11.87
N PHE A 54 2.11 -13.00 10.93
CA PHE A 54 2.90 -14.21 10.74
C PHE A 54 4.37 -13.91 10.40
N VAL A 55 4.61 -12.94 9.52
CA VAL A 55 5.96 -12.47 9.19
C VAL A 55 6.69 -11.93 10.42
N ALA A 56 6.01 -11.13 11.25
CA ALA A 56 6.58 -10.63 12.50
C ALA A 56 6.96 -11.78 13.45
N PHE A 57 6.10 -12.79 13.56
CA PHE A 57 6.37 -13.99 14.37
C PHE A 57 7.57 -14.78 13.86
N VAL A 58 7.65 -15.02 12.55
CA VAL A 58 8.78 -15.71 11.91
C VAL A 58 10.09 -14.96 12.16
N CYS A 59 10.10 -13.63 12.09
CA CYS A 59 11.29 -12.82 12.34
C CYS A 59 11.82 -12.95 13.77
N VAL A 60 10.97 -13.22 14.77
CA VAL A 60 11.39 -13.43 16.15
C VAL A 60 12.21 -14.72 16.27
N TYR A 61 11.79 -15.79 15.60
CA TYR A 61 12.40 -17.13 15.70
C TYR A 61 13.55 -17.36 14.71
N THR A 62 13.77 -16.47 13.77
CA THR A 62 14.83 -16.63 12.75
C THR A 62 16.20 -16.26 13.33
N PHE A 63 17.18 -17.15 13.13
CA PHE A 63 18.57 -17.00 13.54
C PHE A 63 19.44 -16.27 12.46
N TYR A 64 18.93 -16.13 11.24
CA TYR A 64 19.58 -15.39 10.14
C TYR A 64 19.41 -13.89 10.30
N ASP A 65 20.04 -13.10 9.41
CA ASP A 65 19.89 -11.64 9.38
C ASP A 65 18.40 -11.25 9.30
N LYS A 66 17.85 -10.89 10.45
CA LYS A 66 16.43 -10.56 10.63
C LYS A 66 15.94 -9.51 9.64
N LEU A 67 16.83 -8.60 9.24
CA LEU A 67 16.50 -7.52 8.32
C LEU A 67 16.24 -8.02 6.90
N ILE A 68 17.04 -8.96 6.40
CA ILE A 68 16.89 -9.53 5.06
C ILE A 68 15.63 -10.38 4.98
N VAL A 69 15.43 -11.25 5.98
CA VAL A 69 14.26 -12.13 6.05
C VAL A 69 12.97 -11.31 6.13
N TYR A 70 12.95 -10.27 6.94
CA TYR A 70 11.82 -9.35 7.03
C TYR A 70 11.51 -8.67 5.70
N GLY A 71 12.51 -8.13 5.00
CA GLY A 71 12.33 -7.45 3.72
C GLY A 71 11.76 -8.36 2.65
N ILE A 72 12.26 -9.59 2.52
CA ILE A 72 11.80 -10.57 1.53
C ILE A 72 10.36 -11.03 1.85
N LEU A 73 10.09 -11.38 3.10
CA LEU A 73 8.75 -11.83 3.51
C LEU A 73 7.70 -10.73 3.34
N MET A 74 8.05 -9.48 3.67
CA MET A 74 7.15 -8.34 3.43
C MET A 74 6.90 -8.09 1.95
N ALA A 75 7.84 -8.35 1.06
CA ALA A 75 7.63 -8.24 -0.39
C ALA A 75 6.73 -9.36 -0.95
N CYS A 76 6.69 -10.53 -0.30
CA CYS A 76 5.80 -11.62 -0.70
C CYS A 76 4.32 -11.32 -0.42
N ILE A 77 3.99 -10.51 0.58
CA ILE A 77 2.61 -10.21 0.96
C ILE A 77 1.82 -9.56 -0.18
N PRO A 78 2.28 -8.43 -0.79
CA PRO A 78 1.57 -7.82 -1.92
C PRO A 78 1.43 -8.75 -3.13
N LEU A 79 2.39 -9.66 -3.35
CA LEU A 79 2.32 -10.65 -4.41
C LEU A 79 1.20 -11.65 -4.17
N ILE A 80 1.05 -12.13 -2.93
CA ILE A 80 -0.04 -13.02 -2.53
C ILE A 80 -1.38 -12.28 -2.68
N THR A 81 -1.48 -11.06 -2.17
CA THR A 81 -2.69 -10.23 -2.25
C THR A 81 -3.09 -9.97 -3.71
N LEU A 82 -2.12 -9.59 -4.56
CA LEU A 82 -2.35 -9.42 -6.01
C LEU A 82 -2.89 -10.71 -6.64
N THR A 83 -2.31 -11.86 -6.31
CA THR A 83 -2.71 -13.15 -6.88
C THR A 83 -4.14 -13.49 -6.49
N ILE A 84 -4.49 -13.32 -5.22
CA ILE A 84 -5.85 -13.55 -4.70
C ILE A 84 -6.85 -12.64 -5.39
N MET A 85 -6.57 -11.33 -5.45
CA MET A 85 -7.43 -10.34 -6.10
C MET A 85 -7.60 -10.62 -7.58
N ARG A 86 -6.52 -10.92 -8.29
CA ARG A 86 -6.53 -11.23 -9.71
C ARG A 86 -7.38 -12.46 -10.03
N ILE A 87 -7.20 -13.56 -9.28
CA ILE A 87 -7.97 -14.79 -9.48
C ILE A 87 -9.45 -14.54 -9.25
N TYR A 88 -9.78 -13.82 -8.21
CA TYR A 88 -11.17 -13.51 -7.88
C TYR A 88 -11.82 -12.64 -8.95
N CYS A 89 -11.19 -11.52 -9.31
CA CYS A 89 -11.74 -10.59 -10.31
C CYS A 89 -11.92 -11.25 -11.67
N HIS A 90 -10.95 -12.06 -12.12
CA HIS A 90 -11.07 -12.76 -13.41
C HIS A 90 -12.17 -13.84 -13.42
N ARG A 91 -12.51 -14.41 -12.25
CA ARG A 91 -13.56 -15.43 -12.16
C ARG A 91 -14.97 -14.85 -12.05
N HIS A 92 -15.10 -13.67 -11.43
CA HIS A 92 -16.43 -13.11 -11.10
C HIS A 92 -16.81 -11.92 -11.99
N TYR A 93 -15.84 -11.24 -12.60
CA TYR A 93 -16.06 -10.02 -13.37
C TYR A 93 -15.51 -10.17 -14.79
N ALA A 94 -16.41 -10.21 -15.78
CA ALA A 94 -16.05 -10.29 -17.20
C ALA A 94 -15.29 -9.02 -17.68
N GLU A 95 -15.43 -7.92 -16.96
CA GLU A 95 -14.82 -6.62 -17.26
C GLU A 95 -13.30 -6.60 -17.03
N CYS A 96 -12.77 -7.56 -16.26
CA CYS A 96 -11.33 -7.71 -16.02
C CYS A 96 -10.56 -8.23 -17.25
N ALA A 97 -11.26 -8.48 -18.38
CA ALA A 97 -10.59 -8.79 -19.64
C ALA A 97 -9.94 -7.52 -20.21
N ILE A 98 -8.61 -7.47 -20.20
CA ILE A 98 -7.83 -6.33 -20.68
C ILE A 98 -7.96 -6.24 -22.21
N ALA A 99 -8.92 -5.44 -22.68
CA ALA A 99 -9.11 -5.11 -24.10
C ALA A 99 -8.86 -3.61 -24.33
N LEU A 100 -7.61 -3.17 -24.16
CA LEU A 100 -7.19 -1.77 -24.26
C LEU A 100 -7.69 -1.07 -25.53
N ARG A 101 -7.72 -1.80 -26.66
CA ARG A 101 -8.11 -1.23 -27.96
C ARG A 101 -9.62 -1.00 -28.10
N LYS A 102 -10.45 -1.75 -27.36
CA LYS A 102 -11.92 -1.68 -27.45
C LYS A 102 -12.51 -0.57 -26.55
N TYR A 103 -11.85 -0.29 -25.43
CA TYR A 103 -12.35 0.63 -24.39
C TYR A 103 -11.59 1.97 -24.34
N TRP A 104 -10.74 2.24 -25.35
CA TRP A 104 -9.99 3.49 -25.42
C TRP A 104 -10.89 4.63 -25.91
N ASP A 105 -11.39 5.42 -24.96
CA ASP A 105 -12.05 6.69 -25.26
C ASP A 105 -11.18 7.87 -24.83
N LYS A 106 -10.83 8.73 -25.82
CA LYS A 106 -9.94 9.86 -25.64
C LYS A 106 -10.56 10.94 -24.74
N SER A 107 -11.89 11.09 -24.74
CA SER A 107 -12.61 12.09 -23.95
C SER A 107 -12.53 11.72 -22.47
N THR A 108 -12.93 10.50 -22.14
CA THR A 108 -12.90 9.96 -20.78
C THR A 108 -11.48 9.92 -20.22
N MET A 109 -10.49 9.56 -21.05
CA MET A 109 -9.09 9.55 -20.64
C MET A 109 -8.59 10.97 -20.27
N LYS A 110 -8.95 12.00 -21.03
CA LYS A 110 -8.58 13.38 -20.72
C LYS A 110 -9.16 13.85 -19.38
N GLU A 111 -10.41 13.49 -19.11
CA GLU A 111 -11.08 13.82 -17.87
C GLU A 111 -10.43 13.13 -16.66
N MET A 112 -10.14 11.83 -16.81
CA MET A 112 -9.42 11.06 -15.79
C MET A 112 -8.01 11.59 -15.53
N ILE A 113 -7.25 11.95 -16.56
CA ILE A 113 -5.90 12.52 -16.41
C ILE A 113 -5.97 13.89 -15.72
N SER A 114 -6.95 14.72 -16.05
CA SER A 114 -7.13 16.02 -15.40
C SER A 114 -7.44 15.85 -13.91
N PHE A 115 -8.36 14.95 -13.57
CA PHE A 115 -8.70 14.63 -12.19
C PHE A 115 -7.52 14.01 -11.42
N ALA A 116 -6.81 13.05 -12.04
CA ALA A 116 -5.63 12.43 -11.47
C ALA A 116 -4.50 13.45 -11.24
N GLY A 117 -4.29 14.37 -12.21
CA GLY A 117 -3.28 15.42 -12.10
C GLY A 117 -3.52 16.36 -10.91
N TRP A 118 -4.78 16.73 -10.66
CA TRP A 118 -5.14 17.56 -9.52
C TRP A 118 -4.92 16.82 -8.18
N ASN A 119 -5.35 15.58 -8.09
CA ASN A 119 -5.09 14.74 -6.92
C ASN A 119 -3.60 14.48 -6.69
N PHE A 120 -2.83 14.31 -7.76
CA PHE A 120 -1.37 14.13 -7.69
C PHE A 120 -0.68 15.37 -7.10
N MET A 121 -1.09 16.57 -7.52
CA MET A 121 -0.57 17.83 -6.97
C MET A 121 -0.84 17.95 -5.46
N THR A 122 -2.07 17.64 -5.04
CA THR A 122 -2.45 17.63 -3.62
C THR A 122 -1.63 16.60 -2.82
N SER A 123 -1.40 15.42 -3.39
CA SER A 123 -0.60 14.38 -2.76
C SER A 123 0.88 14.77 -2.62
N ILE A 124 1.46 15.44 -3.62
CA ILE A 124 2.84 15.97 -3.55
C ILE A 124 2.96 16.98 -2.41
N LEU A 125 2.01 17.92 -2.30
CA LEU A 125 2.03 18.91 -1.23
C LEU A 125 1.96 18.24 0.16
N GLY A 126 1.13 17.22 0.31
CA GLY A 126 1.07 16.41 1.53
C GLY A 126 2.39 15.70 1.86
N LEU A 127 3.01 15.08 0.85
CA LEU A 127 4.31 14.43 1.00
C LEU A 127 5.42 15.41 1.35
N LEU A 128 5.48 16.57 0.70
CA LEU A 128 6.46 17.61 0.98
C LEU A 128 6.32 18.14 2.42
N SER A 129 5.09 18.37 2.87
CA SER A 129 4.83 18.79 4.24
C SER A 129 5.30 17.73 5.25
N HIS A 130 4.96 16.47 5.00
CA HIS A 130 5.32 15.36 5.90
C HIS A 130 6.82 15.10 5.95
N GLN A 131 7.47 14.98 4.80
CA GLN A 131 8.90 14.73 4.70
C GLN A 131 9.73 15.97 5.07
N GLY A 132 9.26 17.16 4.71
CA GLY A 132 9.89 18.42 5.08
C GLY A 132 9.96 18.60 6.59
N THR A 133 8.88 18.29 7.31
CA THR A 133 8.88 18.33 8.78
C THR A 133 9.92 17.35 9.36
N GLY A 134 10.03 16.14 8.83
CA GLY A 134 11.03 15.16 9.24
C GLY A 134 12.48 15.67 9.02
N LEU A 135 12.76 16.31 7.88
CA LEU A 135 14.09 16.88 7.60
C LEU A 135 14.44 18.02 8.56
N VAL A 136 13.50 18.91 8.82
CA VAL A 136 13.70 20.03 9.77
C VAL A 136 13.95 19.50 11.17
N LEU A 137 13.13 18.55 11.65
CA LEU A 137 13.30 17.95 12.97
C LEU A 137 14.63 17.22 13.09
N ASN A 138 15.04 16.48 12.07
CA ASN A 138 16.31 15.79 12.10
C ASN A 138 17.50 16.75 12.15
N HIS A 139 17.40 17.90 11.46
CA HIS A 139 18.47 18.92 11.43
C HIS A 139 18.60 19.67 12.77
N PHE A 140 17.47 20.06 13.39
CA PHE A 140 17.51 20.89 14.60
C PHE A 140 17.49 20.08 15.91
N PHE A 141 16.83 18.94 15.94
CA PHE A 141 16.58 18.15 17.16
C PHE A 141 17.24 16.75 17.15
N GLY A 142 17.82 16.37 16.02
CA GLY A 142 18.53 15.10 15.88
C GLY A 142 17.62 13.89 15.63
N THR A 143 18.26 12.73 15.47
CA THR A 143 17.62 11.49 15.03
C THR A 143 16.63 10.89 16.01
N ILE A 144 16.80 11.14 17.32
CA ILE A 144 15.91 10.57 18.37
C ILE A 144 14.52 11.18 18.25
N VAL A 145 14.42 12.50 18.10
CA VAL A 145 13.14 13.20 17.96
C VAL A 145 12.46 12.84 16.65
N ASN A 146 13.24 12.70 15.57
CA ASN A 146 12.72 12.26 14.27
C ASN A 146 12.18 10.82 14.34
N ALA A 147 12.83 9.91 15.07
CA ALA A 147 12.33 8.56 15.29
C ALA A 147 11.02 8.55 16.10
N ALA A 148 10.93 9.36 17.15
CA ALA A 148 9.69 9.51 17.94
C ALA A 148 8.54 10.05 17.10
N GLN A 149 8.81 11.01 16.21
CA GLN A 149 7.83 11.52 15.26
C GLN A 149 7.37 10.43 14.28
N GLY A 150 8.28 9.59 13.78
CA GLY A 150 7.94 8.46 12.94
C GLY A 150 6.95 7.49 13.59
N ILE A 151 7.14 7.19 14.87
CA ILE A 151 6.20 6.37 15.67
C ILE A 151 4.85 7.07 15.80
N THR A 152 4.84 8.36 16.08
CA THR A 152 3.60 9.15 16.18
C THR A 152 2.81 9.14 14.87
N TYR A 153 3.49 9.28 13.74
CA TYR A 153 2.86 9.18 12.42
C TYR A 153 2.31 7.79 12.13
N GLN A 154 3.00 6.72 12.53
CA GLN A 154 2.50 5.36 12.39
C GLN A 154 1.21 5.17 13.19
N LEU A 155 1.16 5.60 14.44
CA LEU A 155 -0.04 5.50 15.28
C LEU A 155 -1.19 6.33 14.72
N SER A 156 -0.93 7.58 14.36
CA SER A 156 -1.93 8.47 13.74
C SER A 156 -2.45 7.91 12.43
N GLY A 157 -1.58 7.33 11.62
CA GLY A 157 -1.94 6.66 10.38
C GLY A 157 -2.89 5.47 10.59
N GLN A 158 -2.62 4.63 11.60
CA GLN A 158 -3.52 3.50 11.92
C GLN A 158 -4.90 3.99 12.40
N LEU A 159 -4.96 5.03 13.20
CA LEU A 159 -6.22 5.65 13.61
C LEU A 159 -6.96 6.27 12.42
N GLY A 160 -6.24 6.91 11.51
CA GLY A 160 -6.78 7.43 10.25
C GLY A 160 -7.38 6.33 9.36
N VAL A 161 -6.74 5.17 9.27
CA VAL A 161 -7.26 4.01 8.54
C VAL A 161 -8.59 3.54 9.13
N LEU A 162 -8.68 3.41 10.47
CA LEU A 162 -9.94 3.04 11.14
C LEU A 162 -11.06 4.03 10.83
N SER A 163 -10.78 5.33 10.92
CA SER A 163 -11.75 6.38 10.58
C SER A 163 -12.21 6.29 9.13
N THR A 164 -11.29 6.09 8.20
CA THR A 164 -11.59 5.97 6.76
C THR A 164 -12.43 4.73 6.47
N GLN A 165 -12.13 3.59 7.09
CA GLN A 165 -12.91 2.36 6.91
C GLN A 165 -14.34 2.51 7.47
N THR A 166 -14.48 3.17 8.60
CA THR A 166 -15.81 3.47 9.19
C THR A 166 -16.62 4.37 8.26
N THR A 167 -16.00 5.42 7.72
CA THR A 167 -16.65 6.34 6.77
C THR A 167 -17.07 5.63 5.49
N LYS A 168 -16.22 4.74 4.96
CA LYS A 168 -16.57 3.93 3.78
C LYS A 168 -17.77 3.02 4.05
N ALA A 169 -17.80 2.36 5.21
CA ALA A 169 -18.92 1.51 5.60
C ALA A 169 -20.23 2.31 5.74
N LEU A 170 -20.17 3.50 6.32
CA LEU A 170 -21.32 4.40 6.44
C LEU A 170 -21.83 4.91 5.10
N ASN A 171 -20.93 5.27 4.18
CA ASN A 171 -21.31 5.71 2.85
C ASN A 171 -22.02 4.61 2.05
N CYS A 172 -21.61 3.35 2.21
CA CYS A 172 -22.30 2.20 1.60
C CYS A 172 -23.68 1.94 2.19
N LEU A 173 -23.94 2.33 3.44
CA LEU A 173 -25.25 2.18 4.10
C LEU A 173 -26.24 3.32 3.76
N LEU A 174 -25.71 4.49 3.36
CA LEU A 174 -26.51 5.69 3.10
C LEU A 174 -26.91 5.86 1.63
N TYR A 175 -26.32 5.09 0.73
CA TYR A 175 -26.64 5.04 -0.70
C TYR A 175 -27.35 3.74 -1.06
#